data_7db44bccbed90e8666eb1a231f59ec92
#
_entry.id   7db44bccbed90e8666eb1a231f59ec92
#
_cell.length_a   1.000
_cell.length_b   1.000
_cell.length_c   1.000
_cell.angle_alpha   90.00
_cell.angle_beta   90.00
_cell.angle_gamma   90.00
#
_symmetry.space_group_name_H-M   'P 1'
#
loop_
_entity.id
_entity.type
_entity.pdbx_description
1 polymer ?
#
loop_
_entity_poly.entity_id
_entity_poly.type
_entity_poly.pdbx_seq_one_letter_code
_entity_poly.pdbx_strand_id
1 'polypeptide(L)'
;MPGKVKEIERKPLNLAEKTFLPQIVGGLKVTLSNMLRKKVTREYPDVLPPIPPGYRGMPTLVKDPDGREKCVSCQLCEFVCPPKAIRITPGSIPEGSGNEHIEKAPQEFEIDMLRCIYCGMCQEVCPEEAIFLQNKFTLNGLSRQELVFNKQRLYEAGGIREDEHFKWKKKKEAEAHGNAHH
;
A
#
# COMPACT_ATOMS: atom_id res chain seq x y z
N MET A 1 32.55 20.10 10.10
CA MET A 1 33.84 19.40 10.01
C MET A 1 33.99 18.93 8.58
N PRO A 2 35.00 19.32 7.80
CA PRO A 2 35.22 18.80 6.46
C PRO A 2 35.61 17.33 6.56
N GLY A 3 34.81 16.46 5.97
CA GLY A 3 35.05 15.02 5.91
C GLY A 3 36.41 14.76 5.21
N LYS A 4 37.25 13.94 5.80
CA LYS A 4 38.52 13.50 5.18
C LYS A 4 38.18 12.74 3.90
N VAL A 5 38.56 13.31 2.75
CA VAL A 5 38.49 12.61 1.48
C VAL A 5 39.47 11.44 1.52
N LYS A 6 38.99 10.23 1.33
CA LYS A 6 39.80 9.04 1.27
C LYS A 6 40.43 8.94 -0.12
N GLU A 7 41.72 9.28 -0.22
CA GLU A 7 42.49 9.03 -1.45
C GLU A 7 42.67 7.53 -1.64
N ILE A 8 42.22 7.02 -2.80
CA ILE A 8 42.39 5.63 -3.19
C ILE A 8 43.65 5.52 -4.05
N GLU A 9 44.72 5.01 -3.49
CA GLU A 9 45.91 4.68 -4.27
C GLU A 9 45.61 3.52 -5.22
N ARG A 10 45.68 3.78 -6.51
CA ARG A 10 45.52 2.74 -7.54
C ARG A 10 46.88 2.10 -7.81
N LYS A 11 46.96 0.78 -7.61
CA LYS A 11 48.14 0.03 -8.01
C LYS A 11 48.40 0.15 -9.52
N PRO A 12 49.67 0.28 -9.95
CA PRO A 12 49.99 0.31 -11.37
C PRO A 12 49.57 -1.01 -12.03
N LEU A 13 48.94 -0.91 -13.22
CA LEU A 13 48.46 -2.05 -13.98
C LEU A 13 49.64 -2.95 -14.41
N ASN A 14 49.49 -4.26 -14.22
CA ASN A 14 50.39 -5.26 -14.74
C ASN A 14 50.31 -5.35 -16.29
N LEU A 15 51.31 -5.90 -16.97
CA LEU A 15 51.34 -6.04 -18.43
C LEU A 15 50.11 -6.76 -18.99
N ALA A 16 49.65 -7.83 -18.33
CA ALA A 16 48.44 -8.55 -18.69
C ALA A 16 47.17 -7.69 -18.50
N GLU A 17 47.14 -6.82 -17.51
CA GLU A 17 46.01 -5.91 -17.26
C GLU A 17 45.97 -4.76 -18.27
N LYS A 18 47.12 -4.33 -18.76
CA LYS A 18 47.24 -3.29 -19.80
C LYS A 18 46.65 -3.73 -21.18
N THR A 19 46.60 -5.06 -21.43
CA THR A 19 46.00 -5.61 -22.64
C THR A 19 44.48 -5.70 -22.56
N PHE A 20 43.91 -5.52 -21.35
CA PHE A 20 42.44 -5.67 -21.06
C PHE A 20 41.85 -7.05 -21.38
N LEU A 21 42.64 -7.98 -21.95
CA LEU A 21 42.18 -9.32 -22.37
C LEU A 21 41.64 -10.14 -21.17
N PRO A 22 42.30 -10.19 -19.98
CA PRO A 22 41.76 -10.95 -18.85
C PRO A 22 40.41 -10.43 -18.36
N GLN A 23 40.20 -9.10 -18.41
CA GLN A 23 38.94 -8.49 -18.00
C GLN A 23 37.81 -8.81 -19.01
N ILE A 24 38.13 -8.79 -20.32
CA ILE A 24 37.19 -9.14 -21.38
C ILE A 24 36.78 -10.60 -21.26
N VAL A 25 37.72 -11.51 -21.09
CA VAL A 25 37.46 -12.95 -20.92
C VAL A 25 36.65 -13.19 -19.63
N GLY A 26 36.99 -12.48 -18.55
CA GLY A 26 36.22 -12.53 -17.30
C GLY A 26 34.78 -12.08 -17.50
N GLY A 27 34.54 -10.98 -18.21
CA GLY A 27 33.21 -10.49 -18.55
C GLY A 27 32.43 -11.48 -19.40
N LEU A 28 33.05 -12.06 -20.44
CA LEU A 28 32.44 -13.09 -21.30
C LEU A 28 32.06 -14.35 -20.52
N LYS A 29 32.91 -14.78 -19.56
CA LYS A 29 32.59 -15.90 -18.68
C LYS A 29 31.37 -15.63 -17.82
N VAL A 30 31.23 -14.44 -17.27
CA VAL A 30 30.04 -14.04 -16.47
C VAL A 30 28.77 -14.03 -17.34
N THR A 31 28.82 -13.47 -18.54
CA THR A 31 27.67 -13.44 -19.44
C THR A 31 27.27 -14.82 -19.89
N LEU A 32 28.22 -15.67 -20.26
CA LEU A 32 27.97 -17.06 -20.64
C LEU A 32 27.35 -17.85 -19.48
N SER A 33 27.89 -17.70 -18.25
CA SER A 33 27.33 -18.33 -17.05
C SER A 33 25.89 -17.91 -16.79
N ASN A 34 25.57 -16.62 -16.97
CA ASN A 34 24.22 -16.11 -16.81
C ASN A 34 23.27 -16.57 -17.93
N MET A 35 23.76 -16.76 -19.14
CA MET A 35 22.99 -17.31 -20.27
C MET A 35 22.54 -18.75 -20.00
N LEU A 36 23.39 -19.55 -19.36
CA LEU A 36 23.12 -20.96 -19.04
C LEU A 36 22.35 -21.12 -17.71
N ARG A 37 22.17 -20.08 -16.96
CA ARG A 37 21.46 -20.09 -15.68
C ARG A 37 19.95 -20.24 -15.89
N LYS A 38 19.27 -20.92 -14.95
CA LYS A 38 17.80 -21.01 -14.94
C LYS A 38 17.19 -19.60 -14.96
N LYS A 39 16.25 -19.36 -15.87
CA LYS A 39 15.53 -18.09 -15.97
C LYS A 39 14.76 -17.79 -14.68
N VAL A 40 14.90 -16.57 -14.18
CA VAL A 40 14.20 -16.06 -13.00
C VAL A 40 13.08 -15.08 -13.38
N THR A 41 13.01 -14.71 -14.66
CA THR A 41 11.95 -13.84 -15.19
C THR A 41 10.59 -14.53 -15.10
N ARG A 42 9.59 -13.75 -14.73
CA ARG A 42 8.19 -14.17 -14.72
C ARG A 42 7.49 -13.69 -15.97
N GLU A 43 6.66 -14.54 -16.53
CA GLU A 43 5.90 -14.22 -17.74
C GLU A 43 4.61 -13.50 -17.32
N TYR A 44 4.72 -12.18 -17.07
CA TYR A 44 3.54 -11.34 -16.81
C TYR A 44 2.81 -11.11 -18.16
N PRO A 45 1.46 -11.17 -18.23
CA PRO A 45 0.50 -11.25 -17.11
C PRO A 45 0.13 -12.67 -16.65
N ASP A 46 0.61 -13.74 -17.34
CA ASP A 46 0.19 -15.12 -17.05
C ASP A 46 0.63 -15.57 -15.66
N VAL A 47 1.82 -15.16 -15.25
CA VAL A 47 2.35 -15.42 -13.91
C VAL A 47 2.48 -14.15 -13.12
N LEU A 48 1.54 -13.90 -12.19
CA LEU A 48 1.60 -12.75 -11.30
C LEU A 48 2.71 -12.91 -10.25
N PRO A 49 3.41 -11.83 -9.88
CA PRO A 49 4.37 -11.86 -8.78
C PRO A 49 3.64 -12.14 -7.45
N PRO A 50 4.22 -12.93 -6.52
CA PRO A 50 3.66 -13.04 -5.19
C PRO A 50 3.73 -11.68 -4.51
N ILE A 51 2.61 -11.24 -4.00
CA ILE A 51 2.51 -9.97 -3.28
C ILE A 51 2.95 -10.22 -1.83
N PRO A 52 3.92 -9.48 -1.31
CA PRO A 52 4.37 -9.65 0.07
C PRO A 52 3.28 -9.24 1.07
N PRO A 53 3.25 -9.84 2.28
CA PRO A 53 2.36 -9.39 3.33
C PRO A 53 2.64 -7.94 3.70
N GLY A 54 1.58 -7.14 3.90
CA GLY A 54 1.70 -5.71 4.19
C GLY A 54 1.94 -4.83 2.96
N TYR A 55 1.72 -5.34 1.75
CA TYR A 55 1.75 -4.55 0.53
C TYR A 55 0.72 -3.41 0.58
N ARG A 56 1.16 -2.22 0.21
CA ARG A 56 0.34 -1.01 0.19
C ARG A 56 -0.18 -0.75 -1.23
N GLY A 57 -1.23 -1.47 -1.61
CA GLY A 57 -1.91 -1.25 -2.88
C GLY A 57 -3.05 -0.25 -2.79
N MET A 58 -4.08 -0.42 -3.60
CA MET A 58 -5.19 0.50 -3.73
C MET A 58 -5.99 0.66 -2.42
N PRO A 59 -6.18 1.89 -1.90
CA PRO A 59 -7.08 2.13 -0.77
C PRO A 59 -8.54 1.91 -1.19
N THR A 60 -9.29 1.19 -0.36
CA THR A 60 -10.71 0.87 -0.57
C THR A 60 -11.49 1.01 0.72
N LEU A 61 -12.79 1.23 0.61
CA LEU A 61 -13.72 1.16 1.73
C LEU A 61 -14.26 -0.26 1.87
N VAL A 62 -14.44 -0.70 3.11
CA VAL A 62 -14.94 -2.05 3.40
C VAL A 62 -16.23 -1.98 4.20
N LYS A 63 -17.03 -3.05 4.06
CA LYS A 63 -18.23 -3.29 4.83
C LYS A 63 -17.96 -4.28 5.96
N ASP A 64 -18.78 -4.25 6.98
CA ASP A 64 -18.77 -5.25 8.04
C ASP A 64 -19.38 -6.59 7.56
N PRO A 65 -19.34 -7.67 8.37
CA PRO A 65 -19.92 -8.96 8.01
C PRO A 65 -21.43 -8.90 7.71
N ASP A 66 -22.14 -7.96 8.31
CA ASP A 66 -23.57 -7.73 8.08
C ASP A 66 -23.86 -6.94 6.78
N GLY A 67 -22.81 -6.56 6.05
CA GLY A 67 -22.90 -5.79 4.81
C GLY A 67 -23.09 -4.29 5.01
N ARG A 68 -23.00 -3.78 6.25
CA ARG A 68 -23.15 -2.36 6.57
C ARG A 68 -21.86 -1.59 6.29
N GLU A 69 -22.01 -0.31 5.96
CA GLU A 69 -20.85 0.59 5.77
C GLU A 69 -20.18 0.90 7.11
N LYS A 70 -18.89 0.61 7.23
CA LYS A 70 -18.12 0.88 8.46
C LYS A 70 -17.73 2.35 8.63
N CYS A 71 -17.75 3.14 7.56
CA CYS A 71 -17.30 4.53 7.60
C CYS A 71 -18.32 5.45 8.30
N VAL A 72 -17.88 6.11 9.36
CA VAL A 72 -18.68 7.07 10.13
C VAL A 72 -18.40 8.54 9.76
N SER A 73 -17.77 8.78 8.61
CA SER A 73 -17.49 10.13 8.10
C SER A 73 -16.76 11.07 9.09
N CYS A 74 -15.83 10.53 9.87
CA CYS A 74 -15.04 11.30 10.85
C CYS A 74 -13.99 12.23 10.21
N GLN A 75 -13.73 12.11 8.91
CA GLN A 75 -12.78 12.92 8.12
C GLN A 75 -11.30 12.83 8.54
N LEU A 76 -10.93 11.99 9.50
CA LEU A 76 -9.54 11.84 9.94
C LEU A 76 -8.60 11.41 8.80
N CYS A 77 -9.07 10.52 7.91
CA CYS A 77 -8.28 10.07 6.76
C CYS A 77 -8.07 11.17 5.70
N GLU A 78 -9.03 12.09 5.53
CA GLU A 78 -8.88 13.28 4.70
C GLU A 78 -7.87 14.25 5.30
N PHE A 79 -7.97 14.48 6.62
CA PHE A 79 -7.08 15.39 7.33
C PHE A 79 -5.62 14.93 7.28
N VAL A 80 -5.35 13.65 7.55
CA VAL A 80 -4.00 13.09 7.61
C VAL A 80 -3.37 12.86 6.22
N CYS A 81 -4.16 12.89 5.14
CA CYS A 81 -3.69 12.59 3.80
C CYS A 81 -2.66 13.63 3.31
N PRO A 82 -1.36 13.26 3.11
CA PRO A 82 -0.34 14.23 2.70
C PRO A 82 -0.63 14.87 1.33
N PRO A 83 -0.98 14.09 0.27
CA PRO A 83 -1.27 14.67 -1.04
C PRO A 83 -2.69 15.20 -1.18
N LYS A 84 -3.52 15.18 -0.10
CA LYS A 84 -4.92 15.60 -0.14
C LYS A 84 -5.71 14.90 -1.26
N ALA A 85 -5.52 13.60 -1.35
CA ALA A 85 -6.17 12.75 -2.34
C ALA A 85 -7.58 12.31 -1.94
N ILE A 86 -7.96 12.45 -0.67
CA ILE A 86 -9.25 12.02 -0.11
C ILE A 86 -10.12 13.25 0.09
N ARG A 87 -11.40 13.15 -0.27
CA ARG A 87 -12.43 14.14 0.00
C ARG A 87 -13.66 13.44 0.55
N ILE A 88 -14.21 13.98 1.64
CA ILE A 88 -15.36 13.39 2.33
C ILE A 88 -16.41 14.48 2.59
N THR A 89 -17.62 14.24 2.11
CA THR A 89 -18.79 15.06 2.46
C THR A 89 -19.64 14.27 3.45
N PRO A 90 -19.72 14.69 4.73
CA PRO A 90 -20.59 14.05 5.71
C PRO A 90 -22.07 14.27 5.35
N GLY A 91 -22.90 13.30 5.66
CA GLY A 91 -24.34 13.37 5.45
C GLY A 91 -25.11 12.62 6.53
N SER A 92 -26.43 12.66 6.41
CA SER A 92 -27.36 11.90 7.26
C SER A 92 -27.24 10.39 6.95
N ILE A 93 -27.61 9.59 7.91
CA ILE A 93 -27.63 8.13 7.77
C ILE A 93 -28.85 7.77 6.92
N PRO A 94 -28.69 6.93 5.86
CA PRO A 94 -29.81 6.44 5.09
C PRO A 94 -30.74 5.58 5.97
N GLU A 95 -32.04 5.82 5.88
CA GLU A 95 -33.05 5.01 6.58
C GLU A 95 -32.94 3.54 6.14
N GLY A 96 -32.98 2.62 7.11
CA GLY A 96 -32.86 1.19 6.83
C GLY A 96 -31.44 0.68 6.53
N SER A 97 -30.40 1.49 6.74
CA SER A 97 -28.99 1.07 6.56
C SER A 97 -28.47 0.15 7.66
N GLY A 98 -29.21 -0.02 8.76
CA GLY A 98 -28.76 -0.76 9.96
C GLY A 98 -27.68 -0.04 10.77
N ASN A 99 -27.32 1.18 10.41
CA ASN A 99 -26.32 2.01 11.07
C ASN A 99 -26.93 3.12 11.94
N GLU A 100 -28.12 2.93 12.46
CA GLU A 100 -28.88 3.92 13.23
C GLU A 100 -28.21 4.32 14.55
N HIS A 101 -27.20 3.58 14.98
CA HIS A 101 -26.38 3.84 16.18
C HIS A 101 -25.27 4.87 15.99
N ILE A 102 -24.97 5.25 14.74
CA ILE A 102 -23.96 6.28 14.43
C ILE A 102 -24.64 7.62 14.11
N GLU A 103 -23.92 8.72 14.29
CA GLU A 103 -24.48 10.07 14.11
C GLU A 103 -24.50 10.52 12.64
N LYS A 104 -23.55 10.06 11.83
CA LYS A 104 -23.35 10.47 10.43
C LYS A 104 -22.68 9.39 9.60
N ALA A 105 -22.98 9.41 8.31
CA ALA A 105 -22.37 8.55 7.31
C ALA A 105 -21.80 9.41 6.17
N PRO A 106 -20.87 8.91 5.33
CA PRO A 106 -20.40 9.66 4.18
C PRO A 106 -21.50 9.75 3.12
N GLN A 107 -21.96 10.96 2.81
CA GLN A 107 -22.80 11.22 1.64
C GLN A 107 -21.97 11.02 0.37
N GLU A 108 -20.80 11.64 0.35
CA GLU A 108 -19.80 11.45 -0.70
C GLU A 108 -18.46 11.07 -0.08
N PHE A 109 -17.77 10.19 -0.75
CA PHE A 109 -16.41 9.79 -0.42
C PHE A 109 -15.64 9.57 -1.71
N GLU A 110 -14.61 10.34 -1.93
CA GLU A 110 -13.80 10.25 -3.14
C GLU A 110 -12.32 10.08 -2.81
N ILE A 111 -11.64 9.28 -3.61
CA ILE A 111 -10.18 9.16 -3.60
C ILE A 111 -9.65 9.37 -5.01
N ASP A 112 -8.84 10.41 -5.20
CA ASP A 112 -8.06 10.59 -6.42
C ASP A 112 -6.85 9.65 -6.40
N MET A 113 -6.96 8.53 -7.12
CA MET A 113 -5.93 7.49 -7.17
C MET A 113 -4.63 7.94 -7.85
N LEU A 114 -4.69 9.00 -8.68
CA LEU A 114 -3.50 9.59 -9.29
C LEU A 114 -2.73 10.49 -8.31
N ARG A 115 -3.42 11.09 -7.33
CA ARG A 115 -2.77 11.87 -6.27
C ARG A 115 -2.28 10.97 -5.14
N CYS A 116 -2.96 9.84 -4.91
CA CYS A 116 -2.64 8.93 -3.83
C CYS A 116 -1.21 8.40 -3.95
N ILE A 117 -0.43 8.51 -2.89
CA ILE A 117 0.94 7.98 -2.80
C ILE A 117 1.01 6.63 -2.09
N TYR A 118 -0.13 6.03 -1.80
CA TYR A 118 -0.26 4.70 -1.18
C TYR A 118 0.51 4.56 0.15
N CYS A 119 0.63 5.64 0.91
CA CYS A 119 1.40 5.67 2.17
C CYS A 119 0.77 4.89 3.33
N GLY A 120 -0.56 4.65 3.29
CA GLY A 120 -1.29 3.89 4.31
C GLY A 120 -1.72 4.69 5.55
N MET A 121 -1.41 5.99 5.65
CA MET A 121 -1.78 6.81 6.81
C MET A 121 -3.30 6.85 7.04
N CYS A 122 -4.10 6.82 5.96
CA CYS A 122 -5.55 6.77 6.06
C CYS A 122 -6.05 5.49 6.74
N GLN A 123 -5.40 4.35 6.48
CA GLN A 123 -5.71 3.08 7.14
C GLN A 123 -5.30 3.11 8.62
N GLU A 124 -4.15 3.70 8.93
CA GLU A 124 -3.63 3.75 10.30
C GLU A 124 -4.47 4.65 11.21
N VAL A 125 -4.96 5.77 10.68
CA VAL A 125 -5.73 6.75 11.48
C VAL A 125 -7.19 6.35 11.64
N CYS A 126 -7.73 5.46 10.79
CA CYS A 126 -9.16 5.12 10.81
C CYS A 126 -9.54 4.37 12.09
N PRO A 127 -10.42 4.94 12.96
CA PRO A 127 -10.86 4.28 14.19
C PRO A 127 -11.75 3.07 13.91
N GLU A 128 -12.60 3.16 12.88
CA GLU A 128 -13.57 2.13 12.50
C GLU A 128 -12.99 1.07 11.58
N GLU A 129 -11.70 1.19 11.22
CA GLU A 129 -11.06 0.30 10.25
C GLU A 129 -11.89 0.15 8.95
N ALA A 130 -12.47 1.27 8.51
CA ALA A 130 -13.34 1.32 7.33
C ALA A 130 -12.55 1.42 6.02
N ILE A 131 -11.30 1.88 6.06
CA ILE A 131 -10.44 2.04 4.90
C ILE A 131 -9.22 1.12 4.98
N PHE A 132 -8.96 0.37 3.91
CA PHE A 132 -7.86 -0.59 3.82
C PHE A 132 -7.13 -0.46 2.50
N LEU A 133 -5.82 -0.74 2.53
CA LEU A 133 -5.01 -0.88 1.34
C LEU A 133 -5.05 -2.34 0.87
N GLN A 134 -5.63 -2.54 -0.32
CA GLN A 134 -5.76 -3.86 -0.94
C GLN A 134 -4.46 -4.29 -1.62
N ASN A 135 -4.37 -5.57 -1.95
CA ASN A 135 -3.25 -6.10 -2.73
C ASN A 135 -3.34 -5.79 -4.24
N LYS A 136 -4.30 -4.96 -4.64
CA LYS A 136 -4.45 -4.52 -6.03
C LYS A 136 -3.45 -3.40 -6.33
N PHE A 137 -2.64 -3.58 -7.37
CA PHE A 137 -1.64 -2.62 -7.82
C PHE A 137 -1.86 -2.15 -9.26
N THR A 138 -2.70 -2.84 -10.03
CA THR A 138 -3.03 -2.47 -11.40
C THR A 138 -4.20 -1.49 -11.40
N LEU A 139 -3.88 -0.21 -11.54
CA LEU A 139 -4.85 0.87 -11.72
C LEU A 139 -4.58 1.51 -13.07
N ASN A 140 -5.51 1.36 -13.99
CA ASN A 140 -5.45 1.95 -15.31
C ASN A 140 -6.80 2.60 -15.65
N GLY A 141 -6.77 3.60 -16.49
CA GLY A 141 -7.93 4.32 -16.97
C GLY A 141 -7.56 5.14 -18.19
N LEU A 142 -8.53 5.43 -19.03
CA LEU A 142 -8.34 6.25 -20.24
C LEU A 142 -8.40 7.75 -19.91
N SER A 143 -8.99 8.11 -18.78
CA SER A 143 -9.12 9.49 -18.34
C SER A 143 -8.81 9.64 -16.84
N ARG A 144 -8.50 10.88 -16.44
CA ARG A 144 -8.26 11.19 -15.02
C ARG A 144 -9.51 10.94 -14.17
N GLN A 145 -10.69 11.23 -14.69
CA GLN A 145 -11.96 11.08 -13.99
C GLN A 145 -12.24 9.63 -13.62
N GLU A 146 -11.84 8.68 -14.47
CA GLU A 146 -11.98 7.25 -14.18
C GLU A 146 -11.12 6.79 -12.98
N LEU A 147 -10.08 7.54 -12.66
CA LEU A 147 -9.19 7.25 -11.53
C LEU A 147 -9.53 8.06 -10.28
N VAL A 148 -10.60 8.84 -10.30
CA VAL A 148 -11.26 9.36 -9.11
C VAL A 148 -12.34 8.37 -8.70
N PHE A 149 -12.08 7.63 -7.64
CA PHE A 149 -12.98 6.59 -7.16
C PHE A 149 -13.98 7.18 -6.18
N ASN A 150 -15.26 7.09 -6.54
CA ASN A 150 -16.36 7.49 -5.68
C ASN A 150 -16.67 6.44 -4.60
N LYS A 151 -17.50 6.77 -3.65
CA LYS A 151 -17.94 5.92 -2.54
C LYS A 151 -18.34 4.52 -2.99
N GLN A 152 -19.24 4.43 -4.00
CA GLN A 152 -19.74 3.15 -4.48
C GLN A 152 -18.62 2.25 -5.00
N ARG A 153 -17.77 2.77 -5.88
CA ARG A 153 -16.64 2.03 -6.46
C ARG A 153 -15.62 1.59 -5.41
N LEU A 154 -15.43 2.40 -4.35
CA LEU A 154 -14.55 2.05 -3.24
C LEU A 154 -15.08 0.87 -2.42
N TYR A 155 -16.40 0.81 -2.15
CA TYR A 155 -17.02 -0.32 -1.47
C TYR A 155 -17.10 -1.58 -2.34
N GLU A 156 -17.36 -1.45 -3.64
CA GLU A 156 -17.35 -2.57 -4.59
C GLU A 156 -15.95 -3.20 -4.66
N ALA A 157 -14.90 -2.38 -4.66
CA ALA A 157 -13.53 -2.85 -4.70
C ALA A 157 -13.06 -3.45 -3.37
N GLY A 158 -13.55 -2.97 -2.24
CA GLY A 158 -13.17 -3.40 -0.89
C GLY A 158 -13.92 -4.63 -0.40
N GLY A 159 -15.21 -4.71 -0.71
CA GLY A 159 -16.07 -5.82 -0.31
C GLY A 159 -16.37 -5.89 1.19
N ILE A 160 -16.73 -7.08 1.64
CA ILE A 160 -17.01 -7.39 3.05
C ILE A 160 -15.73 -7.90 3.70
N ARG A 161 -15.46 -7.47 4.93
CA ARG A 161 -14.38 -7.99 5.76
C ARG A 161 -14.95 -8.70 6.97
N GLU A 162 -14.50 -9.93 7.17
CA GLU A 162 -14.85 -10.75 8.33
C GLU A 162 -14.07 -10.36 9.59
N ASP A 163 -12.95 -9.66 9.43
CA ASP A 163 -12.09 -9.23 10.55
C ASP A 163 -12.73 -8.06 11.30
N GLU A 164 -13.28 -8.33 12.48
CA GLU A 164 -13.74 -7.28 13.38
C GLU A 164 -12.56 -6.54 14.02
N HIS A 165 -12.51 -5.22 13.82
CA HIS A 165 -11.70 -4.25 14.60
C HIS A 165 -10.34 -4.77 15.10
N PHE A 166 -9.47 -5.18 14.17
CA PHE A 166 -8.17 -5.78 14.50
C PHE A 166 -7.30 -4.92 15.42
N LYS A 167 -7.33 -3.58 15.25
CA LYS A 167 -6.58 -2.64 16.10
C LYS A 167 -7.14 -2.59 17.52
N TRP A 168 -8.45 -2.57 17.65
CA TRP A 168 -9.12 -2.55 18.93
C TRP A 168 -9.00 -3.87 19.67
N LYS A 169 -9.04 -4.98 18.96
CA LYS A 169 -8.85 -6.32 19.53
C LYS A 169 -7.44 -6.46 20.11
N LYS A 170 -6.40 -6.08 19.36
CA LYS A 170 -5.02 -6.04 19.86
C LYS A 170 -4.86 -5.11 21.07
N LYS A 171 -5.52 -3.95 21.06
CA LYS A 171 -5.46 -3.01 22.16
C LYS A 171 -6.13 -3.60 23.41
N LYS A 172 -7.32 -4.19 23.29
CA LYS A 172 -8.02 -4.87 24.39
C LYS A 172 -7.22 -6.05 24.94
N GLU A 173 -6.59 -6.85 24.08
CA GLU A 173 -5.72 -7.95 24.49
C GLU A 173 -4.49 -7.42 25.24
N ALA A 174 -3.86 -6.34 24.77
CA ALA A 174 -2.73 -5.71 25.46
C ALA A 174 -3.13 -5.10 26.82
N GLU A 175 -4.30 -4.47 26.91
CA GLU A 175 -4.85 -3.94 28.16
C GLU A 175 -5.21 -5.07 29.15
N ALA A 176 -5.77 -6.17 28.64
CA ALA A 176 -6.06 -7.36 29.46
C ALA A 176 -4.79 -8.02 30.03
N HIS A 177 -3.70 -8.06 29.24
CA HIS A 177 -2.40 -8.56 29.70
C HIS A 177 -1.67 -7.56 30.63
N GLY A 178 -1.85 -6.25 30.43
CA GLY A 178 -1.25 -5.20 31.28
C GLY A 178 -1.85 -5.13 32.68
N ASN A 179 -3.13 -5.45 32.84
CA ASN A 179 -3.81 -5.48 34.15
C ASN A 179 -3.56 -6.75 34.98
N ALA A 180 -2.84 -7.72 34.45
CA ALA A 180 -2.46 -8.94 35.17
C ALA A 180 -1.22 -8.78 36.07
N HIS A 181 -0.61 -7.60 36.11
CA HIS A 181 0.60 -7.28 36.88
C HIS A 181 0.43 -6.17 37.92
N HIS A 182 -0.81 -5.95 38.41
CA HIS A 182 -1.07 -5.12 39.61
C HIS A 182 -1.79 -5.89 40.69
#